data_7e00f6288cfdecf1badbd5392cca014b
#
_entry.id   7e00f6288cfdecf1badbd5392cca014b
#
_cell.length_a   1.000
_cell.length_b   1.000
_cell.length_c   1.000
_cell.angle_alpha   90.00
_cell.angle_beta   90.00
_cell.angle_gamma   90.00
#
_symmetry.space_group_name_H-M   'P 1'
#
loop_
_entity.id
_entity.type
_entity.pdbx_description
1 polymer ?
#
loop_
_entity_poly.entity_id
_entity_poly.type
_entity_poly.pdbx_seq_one_letter_code
_entity_poly.pdbx_strand_id
1 'polypeptide(L)'
;MATLKHINSKNADYGAAEQYLLFEHDEFTMKPVLDETGRLIPREDYRLSTLNCDGEDFAVACMRANLRYGKNQQREDVKSHHYIISFDPRDGPDNGLTVDRAQALGEQFCKEHFPGHQALVCTHPDGHNHSGNIHVHIVINSLRIEEVPFLPYMDRPADTKAGCKHRCTDAALRYFKSEVMEMCHREGLYQIDLLNGSKNRVTDREYWAQKKGQAKLDRQNAPMIAGGITPRQTKFETNKEKLRQTIRKALATAASFDEFSSLLLREGVSVKESRGRLSYLTPDRTKPITARKLGDDFDRAAVFAVLEQNAARATEKAAAIPEYPRHGKTGIQPTKAPQTAPKLVGASSISFASPQAGKLTHSAASPLPAKPDGFAGAPSVQRLVDIEKKLAEGKGRGYEHWAKIHNLKQAAKTLNVYQEYGFTSPEQLEAAVDTAYQEMRQTSGELKALETKLQGKKELQQQVLAYAKTKPARDGLRAQKSQKARDAYRQANESDFIIADAAARYFKAHGDRKSTRLNSSHSTSSRMPSSA
;
A
#
# COMPACT_ATOMS: atom_id res chain seq x y z
N MET A 1 17.80 6.25 13.82
CA MET A 1 16.69 6.64 14.71
C MET A 1 15.88 5.40 15.04
N ALA A 2 15.78 5.06 16.32
CA ALA A 2 15.07 3.85 16.74
C ALA A 2 13.59 3.91 16.34
N THR A 3 13.07 2.82 15.78
CA THR A 3 11.65 2.69 15.38
C THR A 3 11.10 1.33 15.80
N LEU A 4 9.77 1.27 16.02
CA LEU A 4 9.08 0.01 16.29
C LEU A 4 7.99 -0.20 15.24
N LYS A 5 8.06 -1.35 14.55
CA LYS A 5 7.03 -1.83 13.62
C LYS A 5 6.37 -3.09 14.16
N HIS A 6 5.06 -3.22 13.97
CA HIS A 6 4.31 -4.42 14.33
C HIS A 6 3.57 -4.98 13.12
N ILE A 7 3.64 -6.30 12.95
CA ILE A 7 2.96 -7.06 11.89
C ILE A 7 2.27 -8.25 12.56
N ASN A 8 1.00 -8.47 12.29
CA ASN A 8 0.31 -9.69 12.67
C ASN A 8 0.30 -10.67 11.48
N SER A 9 0.50 -11.94 11.76
CA SER A 9 0.52 -12.99 10.75
C SER A 9 -0.59 -14.00 10.99
N LYS A 10 -1.30 -14.35 9.91
CA LYS A 10 -2.27 -15.44 9.86
C LYS A 10 -1.68 -16.70 9.23
N ASN A 11 -0.39 -16.68 8.88
CA ASN A 11 0.28 -17.82 8.29
C ASN A 11 0.35 -18.97 9.30
N ALA A 12 -0.13 -20.14 8.90
CA ALA A 12 -0.08 -21.35 9.73
C ALA A 12 1.33 -21.95 9.77
N ASP A 13 2.18 -21.65 8.80
CA ASP A 13 3.57 -22.08 8.77
C ASP A 13 4.44 -21.13 9.60
N TYR A 14 4.70 -21.48 10.84
CA TYR A 14 5.61 -20.74 11.73
C TYR A 14 7.07 -20.80 11.23
N GLY A 15 7.45 -21.86 10.49
CA GLY A 15 8.77 -21.97 9.88
C GLY A 15 9.00 -20.94 8.76
N ALA A 16 7.93 -20.39 8.19
CA ALA A 16 8.07 -19.31 7.21
C ALA A 16 8.64 -18.03 7.83
N ALA A 17 8.38 -17.75 9.12
CA ALA A 17 9.00 -16.63 9.82
C ALA A 17 10.50 -16.85 9.99
N GLU A 18 10.91 -18.04 10.40
CA GLU A 18 12.31 -18.41 10.51
C GLU A 18 13.02 -18.37 9.14
N GLN A 19 12.38 -18.91 8.11
CA GLN A 19 12.92 -18.85 6.75
C GLN A 19 13.14 -17.39 6.29
N TYR A 20 12.20 -16.50 6.58
CA TYR A 20 12.35 -15.08 6.28
C TYR A 20 13.53 -14.44 7.01
N LEU A 21 13.82 -14.87 8.22
CA LEU A 21 14.91 -14.33 9.04
C LEU A 21 16.28 -14.89 8.67
N LEU A 22 16.36 -16.12 8.21
CA LEU A 22 17.63 -16.83 7.96
C LEU A 22 18.12 -16.74 6.52
N PHE A 23 17.23 -16.44 5.57
CA PHE A 23 17.57 -16.42 4.15
C PHE A 23 17.37 -15.04 3.54
N GLU A 24 18.09 -14.77 2.47
CA GLU A 24 17.96 -13.54 1.73
C GLU A 24 16.60 -13.43 1.02
N HIS A 25 16.06 -12.21 1.01
CA HIS A 25 14.81 -11.90 0.34
C HIS A 25 14.97 -10.65 -0.53
N ASP A 26 14.41 -10.70 -1.73
CA ASP A 26 14.35 -9.54 -2.60
C ASP A 26 13.52 -8.42 -1.95
N GLU A 27 14.11 -7.25 -1.89
CA GLU A 27 13.57 -6.08 -1.19
C GLU A 27 12.20 -5.63 -1.71
N PHE A 28 11.95 -5.76 -3.02
CA PHE A 28 10.74 -5.25 -3.66
C PHE A 28 9.62 -6.27 -3.71
N THR A 29 9.95 -7.53 -3.89
CA THR A 29 8.98 -8.62 -4.04
C THR A 29 8.73 -9.36 -2.75
N MET A 30 9.63 -9.22 -1.76
CA MET A 30 9.64 -9.99 -0.50
C MET A 30 9.73 -11.50 -0.75
N LYS A 31 10.18 -11.91 -1.93
CA LYS A 31 10.41 -13.31 -2.26
C LYS A 31 11.82 -13.71 -1.87
N PRO A 32 12.03 -14.97 -1.46
CA PRO A 32 13.37 -15.44 -1.19
C PRO A 32 14.24 -15.37 -2.45
N VAL A 33 15.50 -15.00 -2.27
CA VAL A 33 16.51 -15.03 -3.33
C VAL A 33 17.03 -16.45 -3.47
N LEU A 34 17.14 -16.90 -4.70
CA LEU A 34 17.63 -18.23 -5.03
C LEU A 34 18.99 -18.13 -5.71
N ASP A 35 19.87 -19.08 -5.42
CA ASP A 35 21.11 -19.25 -6.16
C ASP A 35 20.86 -19.82 -7.58
N GLU A 36 21.92 -19.99 -8.37
CA GLU A 36 21.86 -20.55 -9.72
C GLU A 36 21.28 -21.98 -9.76
N THR A 37 21.28 -22.68 -8.62
CA THR A 37 20.75 -24.05 -8.49
C THR A 37 19.31 -24.08 -7.97
N GLY A 38 18.68 -22.90 -7.79
CA GLY A 38 17.33 -22.78 -7.26
C GLY A 38 17.20 -22.97 -5.76
N ARG A 39 18.28 -22.82 -4.98
CA ARG A 39 18.30 -22.94 -3.53
C ARG A 39 18.24 -21.57 -2.86
N LEU A 40 17.70 -21.56 -1.65
CA LEU A 40 17.67 -20.35 -0.82
C LEU A 40 19.08 -19.93 -0.43
N ILE A 41 19.41 -18.66 -0.60
CA ILE A 41 20.68 -18.08 -0.16
C ILE A 41 20.56 -17.73 1.32
N PRO A 42 21.38 -18.36 2.20
CA PRO A 42 21.38 -17.99 3.62
C PRO A 42 22.01 -16.60 3.82
N ARG A 43 21.54 -15.87 4.81
CA ARG A 43 22.18 -14.61 5.21
C ARG A 43 23.58 -14.86 5.76
N GLU A 44 24.51 -13.97 5.47
CA GLU A 44 25.90 -14.11 5.89
C GLU A 44 26.08 -13.86 7.39
N ASP A 45 25.38 -12.87 7.95
CA ASP A 45 25.48 -12.52 9.36
C ASP A 45 24.10 -12.27 9.98
N TYR A 46 23.87 -12.88 11.13
CA TYR A 46 22.69 -12.70 11.99
C TYR A 46 22.93 -13.29 13.37
N ARG A 47 22.12 -12.87 14.35
CA ARG A 47 22.01 -13.53 15.66
C ARG A 47 20.61 -14.08 15.81
N LEU A 48 20.50 -15.27 16.37
CA LEU A 48 19.22 -15.95 16.52
C LEU A 48 19.14 -16.63 17.89
N SER A 49 18.04 -16.42 18.59
CA SER A 49 17.69 -17.13 19.82
C SER A 49 16.21 -17.46 19.87
N THR A 50 15.87 -18.50 20.61
CA THR A 50 14.48 -18.89 20.93
C THR A 50 14.24 -18.74 22.42
N LEU A 51 13.06 -18.25 22.79
CA LEU A 51 12.63 -18.10 24.18
C LEU A 51 11.37 -18.92 24.41
N ASN A 52 11.28 -19.58 25.58
CA ASN A 52 10.14 -20.40 26.02
C ASN A 52 9.76 -21.51 25.02
N CYS A 53 10.76 -22.10 24.36
CA CYS A 53 10.57 -23.18 23.39
C CYS A 53 11.09 -24.55 23.92
N ASP A 54 11.55 -24.64 25.17
CA ASP A 54 12.02 -25.87 25.83
C ASP A 54 13.09 -26.63 25.01
N GLY A 55 13.96 -25.89 24.33
CA GLY A 55 14.98 -26.48 23.46
C GLY A 55 14.46 -27.00 22.12
N GLU A 56 13.17 -26.90 21.86
CA GLU A 56 12.57 -27.24 20.58
C GLU A 56 12.71 -26.10 19.55
N ASP A 57 12.52 -26.46 18.31
CA ASP A 57 12.33 -25.51 17.25
C ASP A 57 11.09 -24.63 17.49
N PHE A 58 11.20 -23.33 17.19
CA PHE A 58 10.13 -22.37 17.41
C PHE A 58 8.81 -22.77 16.74
N ALA A 59 8.84 -23.25 15.49
CA ALA A 59 7.63 -23.65 14.78
C ALA A 59 6.99 -24.89 15.43
N VAL A 60 7.81 -25.87 15.83
CA VAL A 60 7.35 -27.08 16.50
C VAL A 60 6.72 -26.74 17.86
N ALA A 61 7.40 -25.93 18.66
CA ALA A 61 6.91 -25.47 19.95
C ALA A 61 5.57 -24.72 19.84
N CYS A 62 5.44 -23.81 18.86
CA CYS A 62 4.19 -23.09 18.61
C CYS A 62 3.05 -24.01 18.18
N MET A 63 3.30 -24.96 17.28
CA MET A 63 2.28 -25.92 16.83
C MET A 63 1.81 -26.80 18.00
N ARG A 64 2.73 -27.32 18.81
CA ARG A 64 2.41 -28.12 20.00
C ARG A 64 1.54 -27.34 20.99
N ALA A 65 1.89 -26.08 21.27
CA ALA A 65 1.10 -25.23 22.14
C ALA A 65 -0.30 -24.97 21.60
N ASN A 66 -0.41 -24.67 20.29
CA ASN A 66 -1.69 -24.44 19.65
C ASN A 66 -2.61 -25.66 19.69
N LEU A 67 -2.07 -26.87 19.50
CA LEU A 67 -2.80 -28.12 19.62
C LEU A 67 -3.24 -28.35 21.07
N ARG A 68 -2.35 -28.16 22.03
CA ARG A 68 -2.65 -28.34 23.48
C ARG A 68 -3.84 -27.48 23.92
N TYR A 69 -3.91 -26.24 23.45
CA TYR A 69 -4.97 -25.30 23.84
C TYR A 69 -6.15 -25.24 22.87
N GLY A 70 -6.13 -26.01 21.77
CA GLY A 70 -7.16 -25.96 20.73
C GLY A 70 -7.32 -24.59 20.07
N LYS A 71 -6.22 -23.83 19.91
CA LYS A 71 -6.21 -22.46 19.39
C LYS A 71 -5.46 -22.37 18.07
N ASN A 72 -5.64 -21.25 17.37
CA ASN A 72 -4.95 -20.93 16.09
C ASN A 72 -5.24 -21.91 14.94
N GLN A 73 -6.34 -22.62 14.99
CA GLN A 73 -6.71 -23.62 13.99
C GLN A 73 -7.42 -23.03 12.77
N GLN A 74 -8.15 -21.92 12.95
CA GLN A 74 -8.88 -21.29 11.87
C GLN A 74 -7.95 -20.45 10.97
N ARG A 75 -8.23 -20.43 9.66
CA ARG A 75 -7.47 -19.64 8.68
C ARG A 75 -7.37 -18.16 9.06
N GLU A 76 -8.45 -17.61 9.63
CA GLU A 76 -8.55 -16.20 9.99
C GLU A 76 -7.86 -15.83 11.32
N ASP A 77 -7.42 -16.82 12.07
CA ASP A 77 -6.72 -16.58 13.32
C ASP A 77 -5.39 -15.88 13.11
N VAL A 78 -5.11 -14.85 13.91
CA VAL A 78 -3.74 -14.34 14.06
C VAL A 78 -2.93 -15.38 14.81
N LYS A 79 -1.90 -15.90 14.18
CA LYS A 79 -1.08 -17.01 14.67
C LYS A 79 0.20 -16.54 15.33
N SER A 80 0.78 -15.47 14.80
CA SER A 80 1.99 -14.86 15.37
C SER A 80 1.95 -13.34 15.25
N HIS A 81 2.69 -12.67 16.13
CA HIS A 81 2.97 -11.26 16.06
C HIS A 81 4.47 -11.06 15.84
N HIS A 82 4.80 -10.19 14.91
CA HIS A 82 6.17 -9.86 14.55
C HIS A 82 6.43 -8.40 14.87
N TYR A 83 7.30 -8.14 15.81
CA TYR A 83 7.79 -6.83 16.18
C TYR A 83 9.18 -6.62 15.59
N ILE A 84 9.46 -5.45 15.08
CA ILE A 84 10.77 -5.10 14.52
C ILE A 84 11.22 -3.81 15.17
N ILE A 85 12.34 -3.87 15.90
CA ILE A 85 13.00 -2.71 16.47
C ILE A 85 14.19 -2.40 15.57
N SER A 86 14.19 -1.25 14.91
CA SER A 86 15.31 -0.81 14.05
C SER A 86 16.00 0.34 14.72
N PHE A 87 17.33 0.28 14.86
CA PHE A 87 18.17 1.31 15.46
C PHE A 87 18.68 2.32 14.42
N ASP A 88 19.23 3.44 14.87
CA ASP A 88 19.87 4.40 13.98
C ASP A 88 21.20 3.85 13.46
N PRO A 89 21.52 3.98 12.18
CA PRO A 89 22.86 3.56 11.68
C PRO A 89 24.03 4.21 12.42
N ARG A 90 23.83 5.40 12.97
CA ARG A 90 24.85 6.10 13.75
C ARG A 90 25.10 5.48 15.12
N ASP A 91 24.18 4.67 15.64
CA ASP A 91 24.36 4.03 16.94
C ASP A 91 25.56 3.05 16.96
N GLY A 92 25.90 2.48 15.81
CA GLY A 92 27.12 1.67 15.69
C GLY A 92 28.39 2.47 15.97
N PRO A 93 28.74 3.47 15.14
CA PRO A 93 29.96 4.24 15.31
C PRO A 93 29.93 5.18 16.53
N ASP A 94 28.79 5.80 16.85
CA ASP A 94 28.71 6.84 17.87
C ASP A 94 28.48 6.29 19.28
N ASN A 95 27.67 5.22 19.40
CA ASN A 95 27.19 4.69 20.68
C ASN A 95 27.63 3.25 20.94
N GLY A 96 28.46 2.66 20.06
CA GLY A 96 29.00 1.31 20.22
C GLY A 96 27.94 0.21 20.18
N LEU A 97 26.87 0.41 19.41
CA LEU A 97 25.84 -0.63 19.22
C LEU A 97 26.38 -1.70 18.28
N THR A 98 26.60 -2.89 18.81
CA THR A 98 26.96 -4.10 18.03
C THR A 98 25.73 -4.96 17.78
N VAL A 99 25.85 -5.92 16.87
CA VAL A 99 24.78 -6.91 16.59
C VAL A 99 24.46 -7.72 17.84
N ASP A 100 25.49 -8.11 18.60
CA ASP A 100 25.34 -8.87 19.85
C ASP A 100 24.63 -8.06 20.95
N ARG A 101 24.99 -6.76 21.09
CA ARG A 101 24.31 -5.85 22.03
C ARG A 101 22.84 -5.65 21.62
N ALA A 102 22.57 -5.47 20.34
CA ALA A 102 21.19 -5.34 19.84
C ALA A 102 20.37 -6.61 20.05
N GLN A 103 20.98 -7.79 19.86
CA GLN A 103 20.36 -9.07 20.17
C GLN A 103 19.99 -9.17 21.66
N ALA A 104 20.91 -8.83 22.55
CA ALA A 104 20.66 -8.84 23.99
C ALA A 104 19.51 -7.90 24.39
N LEU A 105 19.47 -6.69 23.82
CA LEU A 105 18.38 -5.72 24.02
C LEU A 105 17.04 -6.26 23.52
N GLY A 106 17.03 -6.92 22.36
CA GLY A 106 15.83 -7.55 21.81
C GLY A 106 15.31 -8.70 22.65
N GLU A 107 16.21 -9.55 23.16
CA GLU A 107 15.85 -10.64 24.08
C GLU A 107 15.31 -10.11 25.41
N GLN A 108 15.95 -9.07 25.97
CA GLN A 108 15.48 -8.41 27.18
C GLN A 108 14.10 -7.82 26.97
N PHE A 109 13.90 -7.06 25.89
CA PHE A 109 12.60 -6.49 25.53
C PHE A 109 11.53 -7.57 25.39
N CYS A 110 11.86 -8.71 24.77
CA CYS A 110 10.96 -9.84 24.62
C CYS A 110 10.57 -10.46 25.97
N LYS A 111 11.54 -10.67 26.87
CA LYS A 111 11.32 -11.21 28.21
C LYS A 111 10.45 -10.30 29.08
N GLU A 112 10.66 -8.98 28.99
CA GLU A 112 9.94 -7.98 29.79
C GLU A 112 8.50 -7.77 29.29
N HIS A 113 8.30 -7.74 27.97
CA HIS A 113 7.02 -7.32 27.41
C HIS A 113 6.19 -8.46 26.82
N PHE A 114 6.79 -9.61 26.53
CA PHE A 114 6.08 -10.78 26.01
C PHE A 114 6.31 -12.04 26.85
N PRO A 115 6.31 -11.95 28.20
CA PRO A 115 6.51 -13.13 29.04
C PRO A 115 5.42 -14.17 28.76
N GLY A 116 5.78 -15.44 28.90
CA GLY A 116 4.88 -16.57 28.69
C GLY A 116 4.48 -16.81 27.24
N HIS A 117 5.10 -16.13 26.29
CA HIS A 117 5.00 -16.44 24.86
C HIS A 117 6.25 -17.18 24.38
N GLN A 118 6.06 -18.14 23.48
CA GLN A 118 7.15 -18.68 22.69
C GLN A 118 7.62 -17.61 21.72
N ALA A 119 8.90 -17.37 21.63
CA ALA A 119 9.46 -16.32 20.79
C ALA A 119 10.70 -16.76 20.03
N LEU A 120 10.88 -16.15 18.87
CA LEU A 120 12.06 -16.18 18.04
C LEU A 120 12.61 -14.76 17.96
N VAL A 121 13.84 -14.53 18.43
CA VAL A 121 14.51 -13.23 18.37
C VAL A 121 15.68 -13.34 17.42
N CYS A 122 15.69 -12.49 16.38
CA CYS A 122 16.75 -12.50 15.37
C CYS A 122 17.20 -11.06 15.06
N THR A 123 18.51 -10.84 15.12
CA THR A 123 19.11 -9.55 14.80
C THR A 123 19.89 -9.63 13.50
N HIS A 124 19.67 -8.64 12.62
CA HIS A 124 20.40 -8.43 11.39
C HIS A 124 21.28 -7.17 11.48
N PRO A 125 22.52 -7.23 10.94
CA PRO A 125 23.43 -6.07 10.97
C PRO A 125 23.05 -4.97 9.98
N ASP A 126 22.34 -5.32 8.91
CA ASP A 126 21.98 -4.46 7.79
C ASP A 126 20.46 -4.29 7.70
N GLY A 127 20.02 -3.06 7.42
CA GLY A 127 18.65 -2.82 7.02
C GLY A 127 18.44 -3.25 5.57
N HIS A 128 17.17 -3.46 5.18
CA HIS A 128 16.84 -3.52 3.77
C HIS A 128 17.48 -2.32 3.05
N ASN A 129 18.12 -2.53 1.92
CA ASN A 129 18.86 -1.55 1.10
C ASN A 129 20.26 -1.21 1.60
N HIS A 130 20.93 -2.08 2.31
CA HIS A 130 22.28 -1.79 2.85
C HIS A 130 22.33 -0.44 3.60
N SER A 131 21.24 -0.11 4.30
CA SER A 131 21.13 1.16 5.06
C SER A 131 22.00 1.18 6.31
N GLY A 132 22.60 0.05 6.67
CA GLY A 132 23.49 -0.08 7.82
C GLY A 132 22.80 0.00 9.18
N ASN A 133 21.46 -0.04 9.24
CA ASN A 133 20.77 -0.05 10.51
C ASN A 133 20.59 -1.46 11.05
N ILE A 134 21.19 -1.71 12.19
CA ILE A 134 20.97 -2.92 12.97
C ILE A 134 19.48 -2.97 13.36
N HIS A 135 18.84 -4.12 13.17
CA HIS A 135 17.44 -4.30 13.52
C HIS A 135 17.16 -5.67 14.11
N VAL A 136 16.30 -5.69 15.11
CA VAL A 136 15.90 -6.90 15.85
C VAL A 136 14.48 -7.27 15.45
N HIS A 137 14.31 -8.50 15.04
CA HIS A 137 13.03 -9.13 14.80
C HIS A 137 12.64 -9.96 16.03
N ILE A 138 11.46 -9.71 16.57
CA ILE A 138 10.87 -10.47 17.67
C ILE A 138 9.58 -11.08 17.15
N VAL A 139 9.56 -12.38 16.91
CA VAL A 139 8.38 -13.12 16.46
C VAL A 139 7.85 -13.94 17.61
N ILE A 140 6.64 -13.63 18.09
CA ILE A 140 6.01 -14.37 19.19
C ILE A 140 4.85 -15.22 18.68
N ASN A 141 4.65 -16.40 19.26
CA ASN A 141 3.38 -17.11 19.14
C ASN A 141 2.26 -16.22 19.71
N SER A 142 1.15 -16.07 18.99
CA SER A 142 0.03 -15.28 19.50
C SER A 142 -0.56 -15.87 20.79
N LEU A 143 -0.34 -17.16 21.02
CA LEU A 143 -0.83 -17.88 22.20
C LEU A 143 0.17 -17.78 23.35
N ARG A 144 -0.32 -17.43 24.54
CA ARG A 144 0.44 -17.46 25.80
C ARG A 144 0.43 -18.89 26.35
N ILE A 145 1.58 -19.41 26.74
CA ILE A 145 1.72 -20.79 27.27
C ILE A 145 1.81 -20.86 28.78
N GLU A 146 2.09 -19.74 29.47
CA GLU A 146 2.22 -19.62 30.92
C GLU A 146 1.38 -18.46 31.44
N GLU A 147 0.93 -18.57 32.68
CA GLU A 147 0.29 -17.47 33.38
C GLU A 147 1.32 -16.44 33.83
N VAL A 148 1.04 -15.16 33.62
CA VAL A 148 1.96 -14.07 33.92
C VAL A 148 1.27 -12.95 34.71
N PRO A 149 2.01 -12.07 35.39
CA PRO A 149 1.44 -10.89 36.03
C PRO A 149 0.71 -9.99 35.01
N PHE A 150 -0.22 -9.18 35.50
CA PHE A 150 -0.92 -8.20 34.69
C PHE A 150 0.06 -7.09 34.27
N LEU A 151 0.30 -6.95 32.98
CA LEU A 151 1.23 -5.98 32.41
C LEU A 151 0.50 -4.71 31.92
N PRO A 152 1.18 -3.55 31.90
CA PRO A 152 0.55 -2.24 31.61
C PRO A 152 -0.17 -2.14 30.26
N TYR A 153 0.19 -2.97 29.28
CA TYR A 153 -0.45 -2.99 27.98
C TYR A 153 -1.69 -3.90 27.88
N MET A 154 -1.94 -4.71 28.91
CA MET A 154 -3.08 -5.64 28.93
C MET A 154 -4.36 -4.88 29.25
N ASP A 155 -5.42 -5.16 28.50
CA ASP A 155 -6.73 -4.50 28.68
C ASP A 155 -7.64 -5.30 29.65
N ARG A 156 -7.40 -6.60 29.82
CA ARG A 156 -8.29 -7.51 30.54
C ARG A 156 -7.50 -8.45 31.45
N PRO A 157 -8.02 -8.78 32.66
CA PRO A 157 -7.39 -9.78 33.54
C PRO A 157 -7.19 -11.15 32.87
N ALA A 158 -8.06 -11.52 31.91
CA ALA A 158 -7.91 -12.76 31.15
C ALA A 158 -6.66 -12.79 30.25
N ASP A 159 -6.10 -11.66 29.91
CA ASP A 159 -4.92 -11.58 29.04
C ASP A 159 -3.64 -12.11 29.72
N THR A 160 -3.66 -12.31 31.07
CA THR A 160 -2.55 -12.91 31.84
C THR A 160 -2.49 -14.44 31.74
N LYS A 161 -3.59 -15.09 31.38
CA LYS A 161 -3.74 -16.55 31.53
C LYS A 161 -3.11 -17.33 30.38
N ALA A 162 -2.56 -18.49 30.69
CA ALA A 162 -2.18 -19.48 29.69
C ALA A 162 -3.38 -19.85 28.80
N GLY A 163 -3.14 -20.08 27.51
CA GLY A 163 -4.19 -20.34 26.53
C GLY A 163 -4.88 -19.07 25.98
N CYS A 164 -4.56 -17.87 26.48
CA CYS A 164 -5.05 -16.61 25.94
C CYS A 164 -4.15 -16.06 24.84
N LYS A 165 -4.78 -15.41 23.84
CA LYS A 165 -4.06 -14.79 22.73
C LYS A 165 -3.54 -13.41 23.10
N HIS A 166 -2.33 -13.10 22.65
CA HIS A 166 -1.78 -11.75 22.67
C HIS A 166 -2.68 -10.78 21.90
N ARG A 167 -2.89 -9.60 22.45
CA ARG A 167 -3.67 -8.52 21.86
C ARG A 167 -2.79 -7.28 21.70
N CYS A 168 -2.56 -6.88 20.45
CA CYS A 168 -1.88 -5.64 20.14
C CYS A 168 -2.92 -4.58 19.75
N THR A 169 -3.49 -3.91 20.75
CA THR A 169 -4.37 -2.74 20.57
C THR A 169 -3.55 -1.49 20.26
N ASP A 170 -4.21 -0.39 19.87
CA ASP A 170 -3.52 0.89 19.68
C ASP A 170 -2.86 1.37 20.99
N ALA A 171 -3.48 1.10 22.14
CA ALA A 171 -2.92 1.41 23.46
C ALA A 171 -1.67 0.56 23.74
N ALA A 172 -1.75 -0.75 23.50
CA ALA A 172 -0.61 -1.66 23.65
C ALA A 172 0.56 -1.25 22.73
N LEU A 173 0.27 -0.89 21.46
CA LEU A 173 1.31 -0.44 20.54
C LEU A 173 1.94 0.90 20.98
N ARG A 174 1.17 1.81 21.57
CA ARG A 174 1.72 3.03 22.17
C ARG A 174 2.62 2.73 23.34
N TYR A 175 2.23 1.81 24.22
CA TYR A 175 3.04 1.34 25.31
C TYR A 175 4.38 0.75 24.82
N PHE A 176 4.36 -0.21 23.89
CA PHE A 176 5.61 -0.77 23.35
C PHE A 176 6.52 0.27 22.69
N LYS A 177 5.94 1.30 22.07
CA LYS A 177 6.71 2.41 21.53
C LYS A 177 7.37 3.25 22.62
N SER A 178 6.68 3.51 23.74
CA SER A 178 7.31 4.21 24.88
C SER A 178 8.41 3.39 25.49
N GLU A 179 8.25 2.07 25.61
CA GLU A 179 9.29 1.19 26.14
C GLU A 179 10.53 1.12 25.23
N VAL A 180 10.37 1.15 23.90
CA VAL A 180 11.51 1.26 22.98
C VAL A 180 12.22 2.60 23.16
N MET A 181 11.47 3.69 23.34
CA MET A 181 12.09 5.01 23.59
C MET A 181 12.85 5.02 24.91
N GLU A 182 12.26 4.46 25.96
CA GLU A 182 12.89 4.34 27.27
C GLU A 182 14.14 3.44 27.25
N MET A 183 14.07 2.31 26.56
CA MET A 183 15.23 1.44 26.33
C MET A 183 16.36 2.21 25.63
N CYS A 184 16.06 2.94 24.54
CA CYS A 184 17.07 3.73 23.83
C CYS A 184 17.64 4.83 24.70
N HIS A 185 16.82 5.49 25.53
CA HIS A 185 17.29 6.52 26.46
C HIS A 185 18.25 5.94 27.49
N ARG A 186 17.89 4.82 28.12
CA ARG A 186 18.71 4.12 29.11
C ARG A 186 20.05 3.66 28.53
N GLU A 187 20.04 3.19 27.29
CA GLU A 187 21.22 2.69 26.59
C GLU A 187 22.05 3.77 25.87
N GLY A 188 21.62 5.03 25.95
CA GLY A 188 22.30 6.15 25.27
C GLY A 188 22.23 6.11 23.75
N LEU A 189 21.18 5.46 23.19
CA LEU A 189 20.99 5.31 21.76
C LEU A 189 20.13 6.44 21.18
N TYR A 190 20.32 6.73 19.89
CA TYR A 190 19.53 7.73 19.18
C TYR A 190 18.06 7.32 19.07
N GLN A 191 17.17 8.20 19.49
CA GLN A 191 15.74 7.98 19.44
C GLN A 191 14.99 9.13 18.79
N ILE A 192 13.76 8.84 18.38
CA ILE A 192 12.77 9.84 17.95
C ILE A 192 11.48 9.64 18.74
N ASP A 193 10.65 10.67 18.78
CA ASP A 193 9.33 10.58 19.36
C ASP A 193 8.45 9.65 18.48
N LEU A 194 8.17 8.45 18.99
CA LEU A 194 7.31 7.45 18.34
C LEU A 194 5.83 7.62 18.67
N LEU A 195 5.50 8.48 19.66
CA LEU A 195 4.14 8.63 20.21
C LEU A 195 3.38 9.78 19.56
N ASN A 196 4.08 10.84 19.22
CA ASN A 196 3.49 12.02 18.59
C ASN A 196 3.58 11.93 17.06
N GLY A 197 2.82 12.78 16.40
CA GLY A 197 2.83 12.86 14.94
C GLY A 197 4.16 13.37 14.40
N SER A 198 4.44 13.13 13.13
CA SER A 198 5.60 13.70 12.46
C SER A 198 5.19 14.90 11.61
N LYS A 199 6.05 15.92 11.55
CA LYS A 199 5.87 17.10 10.69
C LYS A 199 5.58 16.71 9.24
N ASN A 200 6.26 15.67 8.74
CA ASN A 200 6.07 15.11 7.42
C ASN A 200 5.79 13.59 7.53
N ARG A 201 4.53 13.19 7.39
CA ARG A 201 4.13 11.79 7.58
C ARG A 201 4.21 11.00 6.28
N VAL A 202 5.19 10.12 6.19
CA VAL A 202 5.32 9.13 5.11
C VAL A 202 4.87 7.78 5.65
N THR A 203 3.89 7.15 4.99
CA THR A 203 3.44 5.79 5.34
C THR A 203 4.27 4.75 4.62
N ASP A 204 4.36 3.50 5.14
CA ASP A 204 5.03 2.39 4.48
C ASP A 204 4.61 2.24 3.01
N ARG A 205 3.30 2.30 2.75
CA ARG A 205 2.77 2.23 1.38
C ARG A 205 3.30 3.34 0.48
N GLU A 206 3.47 4.54 1.01
CA GLU A 206 4.00 5.69 0.26
C GLU A 206 5.50 5.54 0.03
N TYR A 207 6.24 5.10 1.04
CA TYR A 207 7.67 4.79 0.94
C TYR A 207 7.94 3.75 -0.16
N TRP A 208 7.23 2.62 -0.13
CA TRP A 208 7.39 1.60 -1.15
C TRP A 208 6.93 2.03 -2.54
N ALA A 209 5.90 2.88 -2.63
CA ALA A 209 5.49 3.46 -3.90
C ALA A 209 6.58 4.38 -4.48
N GLN A 210 7.25 5.16 -3.63
CA GLN A 210 8.39 5.99 -4.03
C GLN A 210 9.57 5.14 -4.50
N LYS A 211 9.96 4.12 -3.72
CA LYS A 211 11.07 3.21 -4.07
C LYS A 211 10.83 2.50 -5.40
N LYS A 212 9.66 1.89 -5.57
CA LYS A 212 9.27 1.22 -6.83
C LYS A 212 9.20 2.20 -8.00
N GLY A 213 8.69 3.39 -7.76
CA GLY A 213 8.63 4.47 -8.76
C GLY A 213 10.02 4.94 -9.16
N GLN A 214 10.94 5.12 -8.20
CA GLN A 214 12.32 5.50 -8.46
C GLN A 214 13.05 4.42 -9.26
N ALA A 215 13.00 3.16 -8.83
CA ALA A 215 13.63 2.06 -9.55
C ALA A 215 13.09 1.88 -10.99
N LYS A 216 11.81 2.19 -11.22
CA LYS A 216 11.25 2.22 -12.58
C LYS A 216 11.81 3.38 -13.39
N LEU A 217 11.91 4.56 -12.79
CA LEU A 217 12.45 5.76 -13.43
C LEU A 217 13.93 5.58 -13.78
N ASP A 218 14.71 5.01 -12.86
CA ASP A 218 16.14 4.74 -13.06
C ASP A 218 16.35 3.77 -14.23
N ARG A 219 15.54 2.70 -14.32
CA ARG A 219 15.57 1.78 -15.46
C ARG A 219 15.21 2.45 -16.78
N GLN A 220 14.28 3.40 -16.77
CA GLN A 220 13.91 4.17 -17.97
C GLN A 220 15.00 5.16 -18.37
N ASN A 221 15.70 5.74 -17.40
CA ASN A 221 16.76 6.71 -17.61
C ASN A 221 18.10 6.06 -18.00
N ALA A 222 18.36 4.83 -17.57
CA ALA A 222 19.63 4.15 -17.81
C ALA A 222 20.07 4.14 -19.29
N PRO A 223 19.24 3.81 -20.30
CA PRO A 223 19.66 3.86 -21.69
C PRO A 223 19.90 5.30 -22.18
N MET A 224 19.20 6.31 -21.64
CA MET A 224 19.45 7.72 -21.98
C MET A 224 20.79 8.18 -21.44
N ILE A 225 21.11 7.82 -20.21
CA ILE A 225 22.39 8.14 -19.55
C ILE A 225 23.55 7.45 -20.29
N ALA A 226 23.38 6.17 -20.64
CA ALA A 226 24.36 5.43 -21.43
C ALA A 226 24.60 6.06 -22.81
N GLY A 227 23.58 6.68 -23.41
CA GLY A 227 23.68 7.44 -24.66
C GLY A 227 24.15 8.89 -24.50
N GLY A 228 24.60 9.33 -23.31
CA GLY A 228 25.07 10.69 -23.04
C GLY A 228 23.94 11.74 -22.95
N ILE A 229 22.69 11.32 -22.84
CA ILE A 229 21.52 12.22 -22.76
C ILE A 229 21.16 12.40 -21.28
N THR A 230 21.07 13.66 -20.84
CA THR A 230 20.62 13.98 -19.46
C THR A 230 19.10 13.79 -19.36
N PRO A 231 18.60 12.91 -18.49
CA PRO A 231 17.17 12.72 -18.31
C PRO A 231 16.50 13.98 -17.73
N ARG A 232 15.29 14.27 -18.19
CA ARG A 232 14.48 15.40 -17.68
C ARG A 232 14.07 15.23 -16.22
N GLN A 233 13.84 13.99 -15.80
CA GLN A 233 13.42 13.65 -14.44
C GLN A 233 14.32 12.56 -13.91
N THR A 234 15.00 12.85 -12.80
CA THR A 234 15.90 11.91 -12.10
C THR A 234 15.32 11.43 -10.77
N LYS A 235 14.33 12.16 -10.23
CA LYS A 235 13.70 11.85 -8.94
C LYS A 235 12.22 11.57 -9.12
N PHE A 236 11.78 10.41 -8.63
CA PHE A 236 10.37 10.07 -8.57
C PHE A 236 9.72 10.63 -7.31
N GLU A 237 8.59 11.29 -7.48
CA GLU A 237 7.81 11.85 -6.38
C GLU A 237 6.40 11.27 -6.37
N THR A 238 5.95 10.83 -5.19
CA THR A 238 4.58 10.34 -5.01
C THR A 238 3.57 11.50 -5.12
N ASN A 239 2.31 11.20 -5.45
CA ASN A 239 1.25 12.23 -5.51
C ASN A 239 1.06 12.96 -4.17
N LYS A 240 1.31 12.30 -3.04
CA LYS A 240 1.27 12.96 -1.73
C LYS A 240 2.46 13.90 -1.52
N GLU A 241 3.65 13.51 -1.98
CA GLU A 241 4.82 14.38 -1.86
C GLU A 241 4.67 15.63 -2.76
N LYS A 242 4.19 15.47 -3.98
CA LYS A 242 3.82 16.59 -4.84
C LYS A 242 2.81 17.52 -4.16
N LEU A 243 1.77 16.94 -3.53
CA LEU A 243 0.79 17.71 -2.78
C LEU A 243 1.42 18.48 -1.60
N ARG A 244 2.31 17.85 -0.83
CA ARG A 244 3.03 18.54 0.26
C ARG A 244 3.86 19.71 -0.25
N GLN A 245 4.55 19.54 -1.37
CA GLN A 245 5.33 20.60 -2.01
C GLN A 245 4.43 21.75 -2.50
N THR A 246 3.30 21.42 -3.12
CA THR A 246 2.30 22.41 -3.56
C THR A 246 1.77 23.22 -2.36
N ILE A 247 1.43 22.54 -1.26
CA ILE A 247 0.98 23.21 -0.03
C ILE A 247 2.06 24.12 0.53
N ARG A 248 3.32 23.64 0.64
CA ARG A 248 4.44 24.45 1.14
C ARG A 248 4.72 25.66 0.26
N LYS A 249 4.63 25.49 -1.07
CA LYS A 249 4.79 26.60 -2.03
C LYS A 249 3.72 27.67 -1.84
N ALA A 250 2.45 27.27 -1.68
CA ALA A 250 1.35 28.19 -1.42
C ALA A 250 1.52 28.90 -0.05
N LEU A 251 1.92 28.16 1.00
CA LEU A 251 2.16 28.72 2.33
C LEU A 251 3.33 29.70 2.39
N ALA A 252 4.33 29.56 1.51
CA ALA A 252 5.49 30.46 1.48
C ALA A 252 5.12 31.91 1.12
N THR A 253 3.99 32.12 0.44
CA THR A 253 3.59 33.43 -0.10
C THR A 253 2.27 33.94 0.48
N ALA A 254 1.36 33.06 0.85
CA ALA A 254 0.02 33.43 1.34
C ALA A 254 0.09 34.10 2.72
N ALA A 255 -0.64 35.20 2.90
CA ALA A 255 -0.81 35.89 4.17
C ALA A 255 -2.23 35.69 4.78
N SER A 256 -3.15 35.06 4.04
CA SER A 256 -4.50 34.74 4.52
C SER A 256 -4.95 33.36 4.02
N PHE A 257 -5.98 32.79 4.68
CA PHE A 257 -6.51 31.48 4.27
C PHE A 257 -7.17 31.54 2.88
N ASP A 258 -7.82 32.65 2.53
CA ASP A 258 -8.45 32.84 1.22
C ASP A 258 -7.39 32.91 0.10
N GLU A 259 -6.29 33.62 0.36
CA GLU A 259 -5.14 33.66 -0.57
C GLU A 259 -4.51 32.28 -0.72
N PHE A 260 -4.28 31.57 0.39
CA PHE A 260 -3.79 30.20 0.41
C PHE A 260 -4.68 29.25 -0.40
N SER A 261 -5.99 29.31 -0.17
CA SER A 261 -6.98 28.51 -0.91
C SER A 261 -6.96 28.83 -2.41
N SER A 262 -6.84 30.12 -2.76
CA SER A 262 -6.78 30.59 -4.17
C SER A 262 -5.51 30.12 -4.86
N LEU A 263 -4.36 30.15 -4.19
CA LEU A 263 -3.08 29.66 -4.72
C LEU A 263 -3.12 28.14 -4.94
N LEU A 264 -3.68 27.39 -4.00
CA LEU A 264 -3.88 25.95 -4.17
C LEU A 264 -4.82 25.62 -5.33
N LEU A 265 -5.90 26.38 -5.49
CA LEU A 265 -6.87 26.18 -6.56
C LEU A 265 -6.25 26.40 -7.94
N ARG A 266 -5.33 27.38 -8.09
CA ARG A 266 -4.56 27.58 -9.34
C ARG A 266 -3.71 26.36 -9.72
N GLU A 267 -3.22 25.61 -8.72
CA GLU A 267 -2.49 24.37 -8.93
C GLU A 267 -3.43 23.13 -9.01
N GLY A 268 -4.75 23.35 -9.10
CA GLY A 268 -5.77 22.31 -9.20
C GLY A 268 -6.08 21.60 -7.87
N VAL A 269 -5.61 22.10 -6.73
CA VAL A 269 -5.86 21.53 -5.41
C VAL A 269 -6.91 22.35 -4.69
N SER A 270 -8.01 21.73 -4.27
CA SER A 270 -8.97 22.39 -3.39
C SER A 270 -8.74 22.02 -1.93
N VAL A 271 -8.76 23.03 -1.05
CA VAL A 271 -8.68 22.86 0.42
C VAL A 271 -10.05 23.09 1.03
N LYS A 272 -10.41 22.25 2.00
CA LYS A 272 -11.66 22.38 2.76
C LYS A 272 -11.38 22.24 4.24
N GLU A 273 -11.91 23.17 5.03
CA GLU A 273 -11.98 23.04 6.48
C GLU A 273 -13.31 22.40 6.89
N SER A 274 -13.25 21.40 7.76
CA SER A 274 -14.43 20.78 8.35
C SER A 274 -14.10 20.28 9.76
N ARG A 275 -14.92 20.70 10.72
CA ARG A 275 -14.77 20.34 12.14
C ARG A 275 -13.35 20.62 12.68
N GLY A 276 -12.78 21.78 12.34
CA GLY A 276 -11.45 22.20 12.77
C GLY A 276 -10.29 21.42 12.13
N ARG A 277 -10.53 20.71 11.01
CA ARG A 277 -9.53 19.93 10.29
C ARG A 277 -9.48 20.31 8.83
N LEU A 278 -8.28 20.39 8.28
CA LEU A 278 -8.07 20.61 6.85
C LEU A 278 -8.08 19.29 6.07
N SER A 279 -8.58 19.36 4.86
CA SER A 279 -8.51 18.28 3.87
C SER A 279 -8.27 18.85 2.48
N TYR A 280 -7.50 18.13 1.68
CA TYR A 280 -7.01 18.56 0.37
C TYR A 280 -7.48 17.58 -0.69
N LEU A 281 -8.09 18.09 -1.76
CA LEU A 281 -8.54 17.29 -2.90
C LEU A 281 -7.72 17.65 -4.13
N THR A 282 -7.04 16.67 -4.69
CA THR A 282 -6.27 16.78 -5.94
C THR A 282 -7.09 16.30 -7.13
N PRO A 283 -6.80 16.74 -8.38
CA PRO A 283 -7.60 16.41 -9.56
C PRO A 283 -7.68 14.91 -9.87
N ASP A 284 -6.66 14.14 -9.46
CA ASP A 284 -6.55 12.69 -9.67
C ASP A 284 -7.39 11.86 -8.68
N ARG A 285 -8.11 12.50 -7.74
CA ARG A 285 -8.81 11.81 -6.65
C ARG A 285 -10.27 12.23 -6.54
N THR A 286 -11.08 11.27 -6.14
CA THR A 286 -12.50 11.51 -5.81
C THR A 286 -12.72 11.78 -4.32
N LYS A 287 -11.75 11.41 -3.45
CA LYS A 287 -11.84 11.58 -1.99
C LYS A 287 -10.69 12.44 -1.49
N PRO A 288 -10.95 13.45 -0.65
CA PRO A 288 -9.92 14.32 -0.12
C PRO A 288 -8.94 13.57 0.80
N ILE A 289 -7.71 14.06 0.84
CA ILE A 289 -6.66 13.63 1.76
C ILE A 289 -6.74 14.52 2.99
N THR A 290 -6.93 13.93 4.17
CA THR A 290 -6.91 14.70 5.43
C THR A 290 -5.48 15.13 5.77
N ALA A 291 -5.32 16.33 6.33
CA ALA A 291 -4.02 16.89 6.74
C ALA A 291 -3.19 15.92 7.58
N ARG A 292 -3.81 15.25 8.55
CA ARG A 292 -3.16 14.22 9.39
C ARG A 292 -2.44 13.11 8.59
N LYS A 293 -2.87 12.81 7.34
CA LYS A 293 -2.21 11.82 6.47
C LYS A 293 -1.00 12.39 5.74
N LEU A 294 -0.81 13.70 5.75
CA LEU A 294 0.32 14.39 5.15
C LEU A 294 1.41 14.69 6.19
N GLY A 295 1.02 15.01 7.41
CA GLY A 295 1.88 15.36 8.52
C GLY A 295 1.33 16.58 9.29
N ASP A 296 1.92 16.86 10.44
CA ASP A 296 1.44 17.91 11.35
C ASP A 296 1.67 19.33 10.79
N ASP A 297 2.70 19.53 9.93
CA ASP A 297 2.92 20.80 9.22
C ASP A 297 1.74 21.21 8.32
N PHE A 298 0.88 20.29 7.95
CA PHE A 298 -0.25 20.50 7.05
C PHE A 298 -1.58 20.60 7.77
N ASP A 299 -1.56 20.48 9.11
CA ASP A 299 -2.77 20.60 9.92
C ASP A 299 -3.18 22.06 10.07
N ARG A 300 -4.45 22.27 10.51
CA ARG A 300 -5.04 23.60 10.66
C ARG A 300 -4.16 24.53 11.50
N ALA A 301 -3.73 24.07 12.66
CA ALA A 301 -2.93 24.88 13.58
C ALA A 301 -1.60 25.36 12.95
N ALA A 302 -0.86 24.45 12.31
CA ALA A 302 0.40 24.77 11.66
C ALA A 302 0.22 25.71 10.46
N VAL A 303 -0.78 25.44 9.61
CA VAL A 303 -1.10 26.27 8.45
C VAL A 303 -1.45 27.70 8.87
N PHE A 304 -2.37 27.87 9.84
CA PHE A 304 -2.77 29.20 10.30
C PHE A 304 -1.63 29.95 11.00
N ALA A 305 -0.78 29.27 11.77
CA ALA A 305 0.40 29.88 12.37
C ALA A 305 1.38 30.46 11.32
N VAL A 306 1.57 29.75 10.21
CA VAL A 306 2.41 30.25 9.10
C VAL A 306 1.75 31.44 8.41
N LEU A 307 0.45 31.39 8.17
CA LEU A 307 -0.30 32.51 7.55
C LEU A 307 -0.24 33.78 8.43
N GLU A 308 -0.41 33.66 9.73
CA GLU A 308 -0.28 34.77 10.69
C GLU A 308 1.13 35.36 10.69
N GLN A 309 2.17 34.53 10.66
CA GLN A 309 3.55 35.00 10.54
C GLN A 309 3.80 35.76 9.23
N ASN A 310 3.25 35.26 8.11
CA ASN A 310 3.39 35.93 6.82
C ASN A 310 2.63 37.26 6.79
N ALA A 311 1.43 37.33 7.39
CA ALA A 311 0.66 38.58 7.52
C ALA A 311 1.41 39.62 8.36
N ALA A 312 2.01 39.22 9.48
CA ALA A 312 2.83 40.10 10.31
C ALA A 312 4.04 40.63 9.52
N ARG A 313 4.75 39.78 8.80
CA ARG A 313 5.89 40.20 7.94
C ARG A 313 5.47 41.14 6.81
N ALA A 314 4.28 40.94 6.24
CA ALA A 314 3.75 41.82 5.21
C ALA A 314 3.45 43.22 5.76
N THR A 315 2.87 43.30 6.98
CA THR A 315 2.60 44.58 7.68
C THR A 315 3.89 45.30 8.07
N GLU A 316 4.91 44.60 8.56
CA GLU A 316 6.22 45.19 8.85
C GLU A 316 6.88 45.75 7.60
N LYS A 317 6.83 45.03 6.46
CA LYS A 317 7.35 45.52 5.18
C LYS A 317 6.60 46.74 4.67
N ALA A 318 5.26 46.77 4.84
CA ALA A 318 4.44 47.94 4.47
C ALA A 318 4.76 49.17 5.33
N ALA A 319 5.02 48.97 6.64
CA ALA A 319 5.41 50.04 7.56
C ALA A 319 6.84 50.55 7.34
N ALA A 320 7.72 49.73 6.76
CA ALA A 320 9.11 50.08 6.47
C ALA A 320 9.33 50.85 5.15
N ILE A 321 8.29 51.08 4.35
CA ILE A 321 8.36 51.91 3.13
C ILE A 321 8.31 53.38 3.57
N PRO A 322 9.40 54.18 3.39
CA PRO A 322 9.39 55.60 3.76
C PRO A 322 8.31 56.33 2.95
N GLU A 323 7.39 57.03 3.65
CA GLU A 323 6.52 58.00 3.00
C GLU A 323 7.36 59.07 2.31
N TYR A 324 7.42 59.05 0.99
CA TYR A 324 7.95 60.19 0.23
C TYR A 324 7.00 61.38 0.45
N PRO A 325 7.52 62.54 0.87
CA PRO A 325 6.71 63.72 1.07
C PRO A 325 6.07 64.13 -0.27
N ARG A 326 4.74 64.19 -0.29
CA ARG A 326 3.96 64.73 -1.40
C ARG A 326 4.26 66.23 -1.53
N HIS A 327 5.17 66.58 -2.45
CA HIS A 327 5.35 67.99 -2.84
C HIS A 327 4.10 68.48 -3.58
N GLY A 328 3.77 69.69 -3.27
CA GLY A 328 2.55 70.45 -3.49
C GLY A 328 2.04 70.51 -4.94
N LYS A 329 0.79 70.80 -4.98
CA LYS A 329 -0.02 71.14 -6.15
C LYS A 329 0.61 72.25 -6.99
N THR A 330 0.94 71.96 -8.24
CA THR A 330 0.93 72.94 -9.33
C THR A 330 0.08 72.35 -10.43
N GLY A 331 -1.01 73.10 -10.76
CA GLY A 331 -1.95 72.72 -11.80
C GLY A 331 -1.36 72.81 -13.17
N ILE A 332 -1.58 71.77 -13.96
CA ILE A 332 -1.46 71.79 -15.41
C ILE A 332 -2.73 71.14 -15.99
N GLN A 333 -3.40 71.92 -16.87
CA GLN A 333 -4.62 71.56 -17.59
C GLN A 333 -4.43 70.34 -18.50
N PRO A 334 -5.50 69.61 -18.87
CA PRO A 334 -5.44 68.38 -19.64
C PRO A 334 -5.26 68.73 -21.14
N THR A 335 -4.20 68.26 -21.74
CA THR A 335 -4.07 68.21 -23.20
C THR A 335 -4.57 66.84 -23.70
N LYS A 336 -5.33 66.92 -24.81
CA LYS A 336 -6.00 65.86 -25.52
C LYS A 336 -5.07 64.65 -25.83
N ALA A 337 -5.61 63.46 -25.61
CA ALA A 337 -5.04 62.18 -26.07
C ALA A 337 -5.05 62.06 -27.59
N PRO A 338 -4.00 61.42 -28.17
CA PRO A 338 -4.10 60.88 -29.52
C PRO A 338 -4.59 59.43 -29.43
N GLN A 339 -5.66 59.20 -30.18
CA GLN A 339 -6.15 57.88 -30.53
C GLN A 339 -5.21 57.23 -31.53
N THR A 340 -4.56 56.15 -31.15
CA THR A 340 -4.15 55.09 -32.12
C THR A 340 -4.03 53.78 -31.37
N ALA A 341 -5.01 52.93 -31.59
CA ALA A 341 -4.96 51.53 -31.23
C ALA A 341 -4.17 50.76 -32.30
N PRO A 342 -3.23 49.88 -31.92
CA PRO A 342 -2.71 48.92 -32.88
C PRO A 342 -3.67 47.71 -32.96
N LYS A 343 -4.00 47.38 -34.21
CA LYS A 343 -4.74 46.19 -34.62
C LYS A 343 -4.03 44.91 -34.13
N LEU A 344 -4.74 44.08 -33.39
CA LEU A 344 -4.39 42.69 -33.13
C LEU A 344 -4.51 41.88 -34.44
N VAL A 345 -3.39 41.42 -34.93
CA VAL A 345 -3.30 40.44 -36.01
C VAL A 345 -3.35 39.03 -35.40
N GLY A 346 -4.33 38.26 -35.86
CA GLY A 346 -4.28 36.82 -36.06
C GLY A 346 -4.01 35.94 -34.85
N ALA A 347 -5.06 35.53 -34.16
CA ALA A 347 -5.03 34.34 -33.31
C ALA A 347 -5.06 33.09 -34.20
N SER A 348 -3.94 32.40 -34.36
CA SER A 348 -3.89 31.06 -34.94
C SER A 348 -4.56 30.10 -33.96
N SER A 349 -5.65 29.51 -34.40
CA SER A 349 -6.36 28.43 -33.76
C SER A 349 -5.47 27.19 -33.69
N ILE A 350 -4.92 26.89 -32.51
CA ILE A 350 -4.32 25.60 -32.24
C ILE A 350 -5.47 24.65 -31.91
N SER A 351 -5.78 23.77 -32.87
CA SER A 351 -6.70 22.66 -32.65
C SER A 351 -6.05 21.67 -31.68
N PHE A 352 -6.61 21.55 -30.49
CA PHE A 352 -6.34 20.42 -29.57
C PHE A 352 -6.95 19.17 -30.20
N ALA A 353 -6.10 18.31 -30.75
CA ALA A 353 -6.45 16.95 -31.05
C ALA A 353 -6.78 16.25 -29.72
N SER A 354 -7.99 15.75 -29.59
CA SER A 354 -8.43 14.88 -28.50
C SER A 354 -7.48 13.69 -28.40
N PRO A 355 -6.97 13.34 -27.21
CA PRO A 355 -6.24 12.10 -27.06
C PRO A 355 -7.19 10.96 -27.36
N GLN A 356 -6.90 10.21 -28.43
CA GLN A 356 -7.48 8.91 -28.67
C GLN A 356 -7.36 8.09 -27.38
N ALA A 357 -8.49 7.56 -26.93
CA ALA A 357 -8.53 6.55 -25.86
C ALA A 357 -7.63 5.40 -26.29
N GLY A 358 -6.41 5.39 -25.75
CA GLY A 358 -5.52 4.27 -25.88
C GLY A 358 -6.26 3.06 -25.33
N LYS A 359 -6.52 2.08 -26.18
CA LYS A 359 -6.94 0.76 -25.78
C LYS A 359 -5.95 0.31 -24.69
N LEU A 360 -6.41 0.24 -23.45
CA LEU A 360 -5.80 -0.61 -22.45
C LEU A 360 -5.92 -2.04 -23.02
N THR A 361 -4.89 -2.45 -23.74
CA THR A 361 -4.67 -3.85 -24.00
C THR A 361 -4.47 -4.46 -22.62
N HIS A 362 -5.50 -5.15 -22.14
CA HIS A 362 -5.35 -6.10 -21.05
C HIS A 362 -4.19 -6.98 -21.44
N SER A 363 -3.08 -6.84 -20.73
CA SER A 363 -2.02 -7.84 -20.73
C SER A 363 -2.72 -9.17 -20.54
N ALA A 364 -2.63 -10.03 -21.54
CA ALA A 364 -3.10 -11.39 -21.44
C ALA A 364 -2.56 -11.94 -20.13
N ALA A 365 -3.47 -12.40 -19.26
CA ALA A 365 -3.09 -13.08 -18.04
C ALA A 365 -2.07 -14.13 -18.46
N SER A 366 -0.87 -14.04 -17.88
CA SER A 366 0.15 -15.08 -18.05
C SER A 366 -0.53 -16.43 -17.87
N PRO A 367 -0.33 -17.40 -18.74
CA PRO A 367 -0.85 -18.74 -18.53
C PRO A 367 -0.43 -19.17 -17.13
N LEU A 368 -1.34 -19.82 -16.41
CA LEU A 368 -1.02 -20.45 -15.12
C LEU A 368 0.30 -21.21 -15.32
N PRO A 369 1.27 -21.08 -14.39
CA PRO A 369 2.53 -21.77 -14.52
C PRO A 369 2.24 -23.23 -14.82
N ALA A 370 2.89 -23.76 -15.85
CA ALA A 370 2.91 -25.18 -16.09
C ALA A 370 3.31 -25.86 -14.78
N LYS A 371 2.76 -27.07 -14.53
CA LYS A 371 3.18 -27.92 -13.40
C LYS A 371 4.70 -27.82 -13.33
N PRO A 372 5.32 -27.32 -12.24
CA PRO A 372 6.76 -27.19 -12.22
C PRO A 372 7.37 -28.55 -12.54
N ASP A 373 8.24 -28.60 -13.53
CA ASP A 373 8.98 -29.78 -13.88
C ASP A 373 9.78 -30.23 -12.64
N GLY A 374 9.29 -31.23 -11.94
CA GLY A 374 9.82 -31.66 -10.63
C GLY A 374 8.75 -32.15 -9.67
N PHE A 375 7.45 -32.06 -10.04
CA PHE A 375 6.39 -32.74 -9.29
C PHE A 375 6.17 -34.19 -9.74
N ALA A 376 7.03 -34.72 -10.60
CA ALA A 376 7.04 -36.12 -10.94
C ALA A 376 7.95 -36.89 -9.97
N GLY A 377 7.40 -37.30 -8.82
CA GLY A 377 8.08 -38.12 -7.83
C GLY A 377 7.53 -37.84 -6.43
N ALA A 378 7.49 -38.85 -5.60
CA ALA A 378 6.94 -38.79 -4.24
C ALA A 378 7.39 -37.52 -3.49
N PRO A 379 6.47 -36.67 -3.05
CA PRO A 379 6.79 -35.28 -2.69
C PRO A 379 7.65 -35.11 -1.45
N SER A 380 7.93 -36.16 -0.69
CA SER A 380 8.58 -36.02 0.60
C SER A 380 10.06 -36.48 0.61
N VAL A 381 10.39 -37.57 -0.04
CA VAL A 381 11.74 -38.15 0.09
C VAL A 381 12.78 -37.42 -0.77
N GLN A 382 12.39 -36.88 -1.90
CA GLN A 382 13.29 -36.14 -2.80
C GLN A 382 13.65 -34.74 -2.29
N ARG A 383 12.94 -34.18 -1.32
CA ARG A 383 13.25 -32.88 -0.71
C ARG A 383 14.15 -32.98 0.51
N LEU A 384 14.46 -34.18 0.97
CA LEU A 384 15.41 -34.39 2.05
C LEU A 384 16.83 -34.09 1.53
N VAL A 385 17.61 -33.40 2.36
CA VAL A 385 19.00 -33.12 2.08
C VAL A 385 19.80 -34.39 2.32
N ASP A 386 20.55 -34.83 1.30
CA ASP A 386 21.54 -35.87 1.46
C ASP A 386 22.75 -35.33 2.23
N ILE A 387 22.76 -35.60 3.52
CA ILE A 387 23.71 -35.02 4.46
C ILE A 387 25.13 -35.56 4.18
N GLU A 388 25.26 -36.84 3.86
CA GLU A 388 26.58 -37.48 3.60
C GLU A 388 27.22 -36.89 2.35
N LYS A 389 26.43 -36.75 1.28
CA LYS A 389 26.90 -36.11 0.04
C LYS A 389 27.34 -34.68 0.27
N LYS A 390 26.57 -33.92 1.09
CA LYS A 390 26.87 -32.50 1.37
C LYS A 390 28.10 -32.33 2.28
N LEU A 391 28.35 -33.24 3.19
CA LEU A 391 29.56 -33.23 4.01
C LEU A 391 30.79 -33.58 3.14
N ALA A 392 30.64 -34.52 2.21
CA ALA A 392 31.70 -34.85 1.22
C ALA A 392 32.01 -33.65 0.30
N GLU A 393 31.04 -32.76 0.02
CA GLU A 393 31.23 -31.50 -0.70
C GLU A 393 31.90 -30.38 0.15
N GLY A 394 32.35 -30.68 1.38
CA GLY A 394 33.10 -29.76 2.23
C GLY A 394 32.22 -28.86 3.10
N LYS A 395 30.92 -29.13 3.24
CA LYS A 395 30.05 -28.39 4.16
C LYS A 395 30.37 -28.75 5.61
N GLY A 396 30.52 -27.73 6.47
CA GLY A 396 30.94 -27.92 7.85
C GLY A 396 29.82 -28.43 8.79
N ARG A 397 30.20 -28.70 10.06
CA ARG A 397 29.30 -29.24 11.11
C ARG A 397 28.02 -28.40 11.33
N GLY A 398 28.08 -27.10 11.13
CA GLY A 398 26.89 -26.23 11.21
C GLY A 398 25.84 -26.58 10.15
N TYR A 399 26.29 -26.88 8.93
CA TYR A 399 25.41 -27.32 7.86
C TYR A 399 24.81 -28.71 8.14
N GLU A 400 25.59 -29.63 8.68
CA GLU A 400 25.13 -30.97 9.08
C GLU A 400 23.97 -30.85 10.10
N HIS A 401 24.14 -30.04 11.13
CA HIS A 401 23.11 -29.82 12.15
C HIS A 401 21.83 -29.22 11.55
N TRP A 402 21.99 -28.19 10.74
CA TRP A 402 20.88 -27.60 10.00
C TRP A 402 20.17 -28.62 9.09
N ALA A 403 20.91 -29.40 8.31
CA ALA A 403 20.34 -30.38 7.39
C ALA A 403 19.57 -31.50 8.13
N LYS A 404 20.06 -31.94 9.29
CA LYS A 404 19.34 -32.87 10.16
C LYS A 404 18.00 -32.30 10.64
N ILE A 405 18.01 -31.05 11.12
CA ILE A 405 16.79 -30.36 11.54
C ILE A 405 15.83 -30.13 10.35
N HIS A 406 16.36 -29.72 9.20
CA HIS A 406 15.57 -29.54 8.00
C HIS A 406 14.87 -30.83 7.57
N ASN A 407 15.61 -31.93 7.51
CA ASN A 407 15.06 -33.24 7.14
C ASN A 407 13.99 -33.71 8.11
N LEU A 408 14.22 -33.52 9.41
CA LEU A 408 13.24 -33.85 10.45
C LEU A 408 11.96 -33.00 10.32
N LYS A 409 12.10 -31.69 10.06
CA LYS A 409 10.95 -30.81 9.80
C LYS A 409 10.15 -31.24 8.56
N GLN A 410 10.81 -31.61 7.49
CA GLN A 410 10.12 -32.08 6.28
C GLN A 410 9.40 -33.41 6.52
N ALA A 411 10.05 -34.35 7.20
CA ALA A 411 9.43 -35.63 7.57
C ALA A 411 8.19 -35.42 8.48
N ALA A 412 8.30 -34.54 9.49
CA ALA A 412 7.18 -34.21 10.36
C ALA A 412 6.01 -33.57 9.60
N LYS A 413 6.28 -32.63 8.68
CA LYS A 413 5.25 -32.03 7.82
C LYS A 413 4.53 -33.08 6.98
N THR A 414 5.26 -34.01 6.41
CA THR A 414 4.69 -35.10 5.62
C THR A 414 3.82 -36.01 6.49
N LEU A 415 4.30 -36.42 7.66
CA LEU A 415 3.53 -37.26 8.60
C LEU A 415 2.25 -36.55 9.04
N ASN A 416 2.30 -35.26 9.33
CA ASN A 416 1.09 -34.50 9.71
C ASN A 416 0.06 -34.49 8.60
N VAL A 417 0.47 -34.32 7.32
CA VAL A 417 -0.43 -34.38 6.17
C VAL A 417 -1.04 -35.79 6.04
N TYR A 418 -0.23 -36.84 6.20
CA TYR A 418 -0.74 -38.20 6.19
C TYR A 418 -1.79 -38.46 7.27
N GLN A 419 -1.55 -37.97 8.48
CA GLN A 419 -2.50 -38.09 9.60
C GLN A 419 -3.75 -37.24 9.40
N GLU A 420 -3.59 -36.01 8.93
CA GLU A 420 -4.70 -35.08 8.75
C GLU A 420 -5.70 -35.56 7.68
N TYR A 421 -5.18 -36.11 6.58
CA TYR A 421 -5.99 -36.57 5.45
C TYR A 421 -6.20 -38.10 5.41
N GLY A 422 -5.65 -38.82 6.38
CA GLY A 422 -5.81 -40.28 6.49
C GLY A 422 -5.11 -41.06 5.38
N PHE A 423 -4.06 -40.51 4.77
CA PHE A 423 -3.28 -41.20 3.75
C PHE A 423 -2.46 -42.32 4.35
N THR A 424 -2.44 -43.47 3.69
CA THR A 424 -1.68 -44.64 4.11
C THR A 424 -0.50 -44.95 3.17
N SER A 425 -0.44 -44.30 2.01
CA SER A 425 0.62 -44.49 1.03
C SER A 425 0.98 -43.18 0.29
N PRO A 426 2.21 -43.06 -0.23
CA PRO A 426 2.65 -41.92 -1.04
C PRO A 426 1.78 -41.70 -2.29
N GLU A 427 1.31 -42.77 -2.92
CA GLU A 427 0.49 -42.73 -4.13
C GLU A 427 -0.86 -42.07 -3.87
N GLN A 428 -1.45 -42.31 -2.68
CA GLN A 428 -2.68 -41.64 -2.28
C GLN A 428 -2.49 -40.12 -2.11
N LEU A 429 -1.37 -39.70 -1.56
CA LEU A 429 -1.02 -38.29 -1.46
C LEU A 429 -0.83 -37.64 -2.84
N GLU A 430 -0.14 -38.32 -3.75
CA GLU A 430 0.04 -37.83 -5.14
C GLU A 430 -1.30 -37.69 -5.86
N ALA A 431 -2.16 -38.70 -5.79
CA ALA A 431 -3.49 -38.65 -6.38
C ALA A 431 -4.33 -37.50 -5.81
N ALA A 432 -4.29 -37.27 -4.51
CA ALA A 432 -4.98 -36.18 -3.85
C ALA A 432 -4.45 -34.79 -4.29
N VAL A 433 -3.13 -34.66 -4.45
CA VAL A 433 -2.51 -33.44 -4.97
C VAL A 433 -2.91 -33.16 -6.41
N ASP A 434 -2.91 -34.18 -7.26
CA ASP A 434 -3.34 -34.03 -8.65
C ASP A 434 -4.83 -33.66 -8.76
N THR A 435 -5.69 -34.28 -7.93
CA THR A 435 -7.11 -33.94 -7.85
C THR A 435 -7.30 -32.48 -7.42
N ALA A 436 -6.68 -32.07 -6.33
CA ALA A 436 -6.77 -30.69 -5.83
C ALA A 436 -6.24 -29.65 -6.85
N TYR A 437 -5.20 -30.02 -7.60
CA TYR A 437 -4.68 -29.18 -8.68
C TYR A 437 -5.65 -29.03 -9.84
N GLN A 438 -6.33 -30.11 -10.24
CA GLN A 438 -7.37 -30.07 -11.27
C GLN A 438 -8.56 -29.24 -10.84
N GLU A 439 -9.05 -29.41 -9.60
CA GLU A 439 -10.14 -28.60 -9.03
C GLU A 439 -9.78 -27.11 -8.99
N MET A 440 -8.56 -26.78 -8.55
CA MET A 440 -8.07 -25.41 -8.54
C MET A 440 -8.08 -24.81 -9.96
N ARG A 441 -7.65 -25.58 -10.94
CA ARG A 441 -7.60 -25.15 -12.35
C ARG A 441 -9.00 -24.92 -12.91
N GLN A 442 -9.95 -25.80 -12.61
CA GLN A 442 -11.33 -25.68 -13.00
C GLN A 442 -11.97 -24.43 -12.36
N THR A 443 -11.86 -24.30 -11.04
CA THR A 443 -12.40 -23.15 -10.30
C THR A 443 -11.82 -21.82 -10.78
N SER A 444 -10.52 -21.79 -11.08
CA SER A 444 -9.87 -20.62 -11.65
C SER A 444 -10.41 -20.26 -13.05
N GLY A 445 -10.70 -21.27 -13.85
CA GLY A 445 -11.36 -21.08 -15.16
C GLY A 445 -12.78 -20.52 -15.05
N GLU A 446 -13.56 -21.06 -14.13
CA GLU A 446 -14.92 -20.58 -13.83
C GLU A 446 -14.92 -19.15 -13.30
N LEU A 447 -14.00 -18.82 -12.38
CA LEU A 447 -13.82 -17.46 -11.88
C LEU A 447 -13.53 -16.46 -13.01
N LYS A 448 -12.61 -16.80 -13.90
CA LYS A 448 -12.26 -15.96 -15.06
C LYS A 448 -13.46 -15.77 -16.00
N ALA A 449 -14.25 -16.81 -16.22
CA ALA A 449 -15.47 -16.72 -17.03
C ALA A 449 -16.53 -15.81 -16.38
N LEU A 450 -16.69 -15.88 -15.05
CA LEU A 450 -17.59 -15.02 -14.30
C LEU A 450 -17.12 -13.56 -14.29
N GLU A 451 -15.84 -13.30 -14.14
CA GLU A 451 -15.26 -11.95 -14.22
C GLU A 451 -15.51 -11.32 -15.59
N THR A 452 -15.34 -12.09 -16.68
CA THR A 452 -15.64 -11.65 -18.05
C THR A 452 -17.12 -11.30 -18.21
N LYS A 453 -18.02 -12.15 -17.69
CA LYS A 453 -19.47 -11.89 -17.70
C LYS A 453 -19.83 -10.64 -16.88
N LEU A 454 -19.19 -10.46 -15.72
CA LEU A 454 -19.40 -9.29 -14.87
C LEU A 454 -18.92 -8.00 -15.55
N GLN A 455 -17.78 -8.05 -16.21
CA GLN A 455 -17.25 -6.92 -16.97
C GLN A 455 -18.21 -6.52 -18.11
N GLY A 456 -18.70 -7.48 -18.87
CA GLY A 456 -19.69 -7.21 -19.92
C GLY A 456 -20.99 -6.60 -19.38
N LYS A 457 -21.47 -7.06 -18.20
CA LYS A 457 -22.64 -6.44 -17.55
C LYS A 457 -22.37 -5.02 -17.05
N LYS A 458 -21.18 -4.73 -16.55
CA LYS A 458 -20.78 -3.37 -16.14
C LYS A 458 -20.73 -2.41 -17.35
N GLU A 459 -20.20 -2.85 -18.47
CA GLU A 459 -20.17 -2.08 -19.70
C GLU A 459 -21.59 -1.80 -20.22
N LEU A 460 -22.46 -2.84 -20.24
CA LEU A 460 -23.86 -2.67 -20.58
C LEU A 460 -24.55 -1.63 -19.67
N GLN A 461 -24.34 -1.72 -18.36
CA GLN A 461 -24.88 -0.76 -17.40
C GLN A 461 -24.41 0.68 -17.69
N GLN A 462 -23.14 0.87 -18.00
CA GLN A 462 -22.60 2.18 -18.36
C GLN A 462 -23.27 2.72 -19.63
N GLN A 463 -23.45 1.90 -20.67
CA GLN A 463 -24.11 2.31 -21.90
C GLN A 463 -25.60 2.63 -21.68
N VAL A 464 -26.30 1.86 -20.85
CA VAL A 464 -27.70 2.15 -20.47
C VAL A 464 -27.81 3.48 -19.74
N LEU A 465 -26.93 3.76 -18.78
CA LEU A 465 -26.91 5.02 -18.06
C LEU A 465 -26.56 6.21 -18.97
N ALA A 466 -25.59 6.04 -19.87
CA ALA A 466 -25.22 7.04 -20.86
C ALA A 466 -26.41 7.35 -21.80
N TYR A 467 -27.09 6.32 -22.31
CA TYR A 467 -28.28 6.48 -23.15
C TYR A 467 -29.46 7.14 -22.40
N ALA A 468 -29.66 6.78 -21.13
CA ALA A 468 -30.71 7.39 -20.29
C ALA A 468 -30.49 8.88 -20.05
N LYS A 469 -29.22 9.34 -19.86
CA LYS A 469 -28.87 10.75 -19.69
C LYS A 469 -29.23 11.59 -20.93
N THR A 470 -29.17 11.03 -22.13
CA THR A 470 -29.52 11.73 -23.36
C THR A 470 -31.02 11.78 -23.64
N LYS A 471 -31.87 11.24 -22.74
CA LYS A 471 -33.33 11.23 -22.94
C LYS A 471 -33.93 12.63 -23.18
N PRO A 472 -33.58 13.69 -22.41
CA PRO A 472 -34.13 15.02 -22.64
C PRO A 472 -33.84 15.56 -24.05
N ALA A 473 -32.61 15.38 -24.54
CA ALA A 473 -32.23 15.81 -25.90
C ALA A 473 -32.97 15.02 -26.99
N ARG A 474 -33.16 13.72 -26.82
CA ARG A 474 -33.91 12.89 -27.76
C ARG A 474 -35.41 13.21 -27.77
N ASP A 475 -35.99 13.49 -26.62
CA ASP A 475 -37.40 13.87 -26.52
C ASP A 475 -37.60 15.30 -27.09
N GLY A 476 -36.68 16.22 -26.84
CA GLY A 476 -36.65 17.54 -27.44
C GLY A 476 -36.56 17.52 -28.98
N LEU A 477 -35.76 16.62 -29.55
CA LEU A 477 -35.70 16.40 -30.99
C LEU A 477 -37.05 15.91 -31.58
N ARG A 478 -37.71 14.99 -30.90
CA ARG A 478 -39.04 14.48 -31.31
C ARG A 478 -40.12 15.55 -31.31
N ALA A 479 -40.02 16.54 -30.44
CA ALA A 479 -40.94 17.66 -30.32
C ALA A 479 -40.82 18.66 -31.50
N GLN A 480 -39.71 18.66 -32.25
CA GLN A 480 -39.50 19.56 -33.37
C GLN A 480 -40.37 19.19 -34.58
N LYS A 481 -41.16 20.14 -35.08
CA LYS A 481 -42.17 19.93 -36.14
C LYS A 481 -41.59 19.95 -37.56
N SER A 482 -40.52 20.71 -37.80
CA SER A 482 -39.91 20.84 -39.15
C SER A 482 -38.53 20.21 -39.21
N GLN A 483 -38.12 19.76 -40.40
CA GLN A 483 -36.80 19.17 -40.61
C GLN A 483 -35.68 20.16 -40.28
N LYS A 484 -35.79 21.42 -40.74
CA LYS A 484 -34.82 22.49 -40.45
C LYS A 484 -34.66 22.73 -38.94
N ALA A 485 -35.76 22.69 -38.17
CA ALA A 485 -35.70 22.81 -36.71
C ALA A 485 -35.05 21.60 -36.05
N ARG A 486 -35.26 20.38 -36.58
CA ARG A 486 -34.61 19.14 -36.10
C ARG A 486 -33.11 19.18 -36.31
N ASP A 487 -32.66 19.63 -37.48
CA ASP A 487 -31.24 19.70 -37.82
C ASP A 487 -30.52 20.74 -36.91
N ALA A 488 -31.12 21.92 -36.76
CA ALA A 488 -30.60 22.94 -35.83
C ALA A 488 -30.56 22.46 -34.36
N TYR A 489 -31.62 21.78 -33.90
CA TYR A 489 -31.66 21.23 -32.55
C TYR A 489 -30.62 20.12 -32.35
N ARG A 490 -30.41 19.26 -33.36
CA ARG A 490 -29.39 18.21 -33.31
C ARG A 490 -28.00 18.80 -33.28
N GLN A 491 -27.73 19.84 -34.01
CA GLN A 491 -26.46 20.56 -34.01
C GLN A 491 -26.21 21.25 -32.65
N ALA A 492 -27.23 21.85 -32.05
CA ALA A 492 -27.13 22.51 -30.75
C ALA A 492 -26.89 21.51 -29.57
N ASN A 493 -27.28 20.24 -29.74
CA ASN A 493 -27.12 19.18 -28.73
C ASN A 493 -26.25 18.01 -29.26
N GLU A 494 -25.27 18.32 -30.11
CA GLU A 494 -24.47 17.31 -30.84
C GLU A 494 -23.79 16.31 -29.90
N SER A 495 -23.26 16.75 -28.77
CA SER A 495 -22.60 15.87 -27.77
C SER A 495 -23.54 14.79 -27.23
N ASP A 496 -24.80 15.13 -26.95
CA ASP A 496 -25.78 14.18 -26.44
C ASP A 496 -26.17 13.15 -27.50
N PHE A 497 -26.26 13.57 -28.77
CA PHE A 497 -26.56 12.66 -29.88
C PHE A 497 -25.39 11.75 -30.21
N ILE A 498 -24.15 12.20 -30.11
CA ILE A 498 -22.95 11.33 -30.25
C ILE A 498 -22.98 10.24 -29.18
N ILE A 499 -23.27 10.58 -27.92
CA ILE A 499 -23.40 9.60 -26.82
C ILE A 499 -24.56 8.63 -27.07
N ALA A 500 -25.72 9.13 -27.49
CA ALA A 500 -26.89 8.31 -27.78
C ALA A 500 -26.63 7.33 -28.93
N ASP A 501 -26.01 7.78 -30.01
CA ASP A 501 -25.69 6.97 -31.18
C ASP A 501 -24.60 5.92 -30.88
N ALA A 502 -23.63 6.26 -30.03
CA ALA A 502 -22.61 5.31 -29.55
C ALA A 502 -23.24 4.17 -28.70
N ALA A 503 -24.12 4.55 -27.77
CA ALA A 503 -24.83 3.57 -26.94
C ALA A 503 -25.77 2.70 -27.78
N ALA A 504 -26.48 3.28 -28.76
CA ALA A 504 -27.36 2.52 -29.68
C ALA A 504 -26.56 1.52 -30.53
N ARG A 505 -25.38 1.89 -31.01
CA ARG A 505 -24.48 0.96 -31.73
C ARG A 505 -24.01 -0.17 -30.83
N TYR A 506 -23.68 0.10 -29.58
CA TYR A 506 -23.31 -0.91 -28.59
C TYR A 506 -24.45 -1.93 -28.37
N PHE A 507 -25.70 -1.48 -28.15
CA PHE A 507 -26.84 -2.35 -27.98
C PHE A 507 -27.13 -3.22 -29.21
N LYS A 508 -26.97 -2.67 -30.40
CA LYS A 508 -27.12 -3.41 -31.66
C LYS A 508 -26.05 -4.50 -31.80
N ALA A 509 -24.81 -4.21 -31.45
CA ALA A 509 -23.70 -5.15 -31.55
C ALA A 509 -23.79 -6.30 -30.56
N HIS A 510 -24.35 -6.06 -29.34
CA HIS A 510 -24.43 -7.06 -28.28
C HIS A 510 -25.80 -7.75 -28.18
N GLY A 511 -26.69 -7.57 -29.18
CA GLY A 511 -27.91 -8.32 -29.34
C GLY A 511 -28.99 -8.08 -28.27
N ASP A 512 -28.87 -7.06 -27.44
CA ASP A 512 -29.81 -6.77 -26.37
C ASP A 512 -31.06 -6.04 -26.88
N ARG A 513 -31.96 -6.84 -27.51
CA ARG A 513 -33.27 -6.35 -28.00
C ARG A 513 -34.23 -5.91 -26.89
N LYS A 514 -33.96 -6.21 -25.61
CA LYS A 514 -34.84 -5.83 -24.50
C LYS A 514 -34.63 -4.41 -24.04
N SER A 515 -33.42 -3.89 -24.07
CA SER A 515 -33.12 -2.49 -23.68
C SER A 515 -33.67 -1.47 -24.71
N THR A 516 -33.84 -1.87 -25.98
CA THR A 516 -34.50 -1.06 -27.01
C THR A 516 -36.02 -1.05 -26.86
N ARG A 517 -36.63 -2.08 -26.24
CA ARG A 517 -38.08 -2.16 -25.98
C ARG A 517 -38.54 -1.41 -24.73
N LEU A 518 -37.67 -1.16 -23.75
CA LEU A 518 -37.97 -0.36 -22.55
C LEU A 518 -38.37 1.10 -22.87
N ASN A 519 -38.07 1.59 -24.05
CA ASN A 519 -38.47 2.92 -24.51
C ASN A 519 -39.79 2.96 -25.31
N SER A 520 -40.36 1.84 -25.69
CA SER A 520 -41.64 1.81 -26.45
C SER A 520 -42.85 1.44 -25.60
N SER A 521 -42.67 0.95 -24.35
CA SER A 521 -43.75 0.45 -23.52
C SER A 521 -44.30 1.41 -22.47
N HIS A 522 -43.78 2.66 -22.41
CA HIS A 522 -44.33 3.70 -21.53
C HIS A 522 -45.30 4.68 -22.20
N SER A 523 -45.79 4.39 -23.40
CA SER A 523 -46.80 5.22 -24.08
C SER A 523 -48.19 4.64 -24.19
N THR A 524 -48.47 3.48 -23.57
CA THR A 524 -49.82 2.94 -23.54
C THR A 524 -50.12 2.26 -22.21
N SER A 525 -50.64 3.00 -21.28
CA SER A 525 -51.71 2.54 -20.38
C SER A 525 -52.17 3.65 -19.46
N SER A 526 -53.11 4.46 -19.91
CA SER A 526 -54.11 5.06 -19.04
C SER A 526 -55.47 4.71 -19.66
N ARG A 527 -55.97 3.52 -19.38
CA ARG A 527 -57.40 3.24 -19.40
C ARG A 527 -57.67 2.27 -18.25
N MET A 528 -58.24 2.83 -17.18
CA MET A 528 -58.97 2.07 -16.18
C MET A 528 -60.24 1.50 -16.82
N PRO A 529 -60.63 0.27 -16.59
CA PRO A 529 -61.99 -0.14 -16.82
C PRO A 529 -62.83 0.33 -15.64
N SER A 530 -63.89 1.10 -15.96
CA SER A 530 -65.00 1.40 -15.04
C SER A 530 -65.80 0.12 -14.78
N SER A 531 -66.17 -0.01 -13.53
CA SER A 531 -67.06 -0.99 -12.92
C SER A 531 -68.36 -1.24 -13.68
N ALA A 532 -68.72 -2.50 -13.83
CA ALA A 532 -70.04 -3.02 -13.59
C ALA A 532 -69.90 -4.37 -12.87
#